data_7e89d6bf3e8263b4c2b2fafefad99d63
#
_entry.id   7e89d6bf3e8263b4c2b2fafefad99d63
#
_cell.length_a   1.000
_cell.length_b   1.000
_cell.length_c   1.000
_cell.angle_alpha   90.00
_cell.angle_beta   90.00
_cell.angle_gamma   90.00
#
_symmetry.space_group_name_H-M   'P 1'
#
loop_
_entity.id
_entity.type
_entity.pdbx_description
1 polymer ?
#
loop_
_entity_poly.entity_id
_entity_poly.type
_entity_poly.pdbx_seq_one_letter_code
_entity_poly.pdbx_strand_id
1 'polypeptide(L)'
;MLTLYDFNALDENGKAEAIWTGDFLGGREENGLKVQLYSLTNFYVEVFYDEWANKILRFRAFKSYDLLTPYLAYIKFNYSS
;
A
#
# COMPACT_ATOMS: atom_id res chain seq x y z
N MET A 1 4.29 -10.08 15.54
CA MET A 1 3.62 -9.76 14.27
C MET A 1 3.26 -8.28 14.24
N LEU A 2 3.57 -7.61 13.13
CA LEU A 2 3.24 -6.20 12.97
C LEU A 2 1.75 -6.05 12.65
N THR A 3 1.03 -5.27 13.48
CA THR A 3 -0.37 -4.98 13.24
C THR A 3 -0.51 -3.64 12.54
N LEU A 4 -1.74 -3.34 12.08
CA LEU A 4 -2.03 -2.04 11.48
C LEU A 4 -1.71 -0.90 12.46
N TYR A 5 -2.01 -1.11 13.73
CA TYR A 5 -1.76 -0.09 14.74
C TYR A 5 -0.26 0.10 14.98
N ASP A 6 0.49 -1.01 14.98
CA ASP A 6 1.94 -0.94 15.10
C ASP A 6 2.54 -0.17 13.93
N PHE A 7 2.05 -0.46 12.73
CA PHE A 7 2.53 0.23 11.53
C PHE A 7 2.29 1.73 11.62
N ASN A 8 1.08 2.13 12.02
CA ASN A 8 0.75 3.54 12.11
C ASN A 8 1.58 4.29 13.15
N ALA A 9 2.11 3.57 14.13
CA ALA A 9 2.96 4.17 15.17
C ALA A 9 4.41 4.36 14.74
N LEU A 10 4.81 3.78 13.61
CA LEU A 10 6.18 3.91 13.11
C LEU A 10 6.40 5.28 12.48
N ASP A 11 7.66 5.73 12.48
CA ASP A 11 8.02 6.90 11.70
C ASP A 11 8.12 6.52 10.22
N GLU A 12 8.45 7.49 9.37
CA GLU A 12 8.49 7.24 7.93
C GLU A 12 9.50 6.16 7.56
N ASN A 13 10.67 6.17 8.20
CA ASN A 13 11.69 5.17 7.90
C ASN A 13 11.23 3.78 8.33
N GLY A 14 10.60 3.68 9.50
CA GLY A 14 10.06 2.42 9.97
C GLY A 14 8.96 1.88 9.08
N LYS A 15 8.10 2.76 8.59
CA LYS A 15 7.04 2.36 7.66
C LYS A 15 7.63 1.85 6.35
N ALA A 16 8.63 2.55 5.81
CA ALA A 16 9.28 2.12 4.58
C ALA A 16 9.92 0.75 4.75
N GLU A 17 10.60 0.52 5.86
CA GLU A 17 11.19 -0.78 6.14
C GLU A 17 10.15 -1.88 6.26
N ALA A 18 9.03 -1.59 6.92
CA ALA A 18 7.96 -2.57 7.07
C ALA A 18 7.40 -3.00 5.70
N ILE A 19 7.27 -2.05 4.78
CA ILE A 19 6.74 -2.34 3.45
C ILE A 19 7.65 -3.30 2.69
N TRP A 20 8.97 -3.23 2.89
CA TRP A 20 9.89 -4.15 2.24
C TRP A 20 9.63 -5.62 2.61
N THR A 21 8.96 -5.87 3.74
CA THR A 21 8.62 -7.23 4.14
C THR A 21 7.30 -7.72 3.55
N GLY A 22 6.56 -6.83 2.89
CA GLY A 22 5.28 -7.16 2.31
C GLY A 22 5.37 -7.52 0.84
N ASP A 23 4.21 -7.79 0.25
CA ASP A 23 4.11 -8.15 -1.16
C ASP A 23 3.47 -7.01 -1.94
N PHE A 24 4.11 -6.63 -3.03
CA PHE A 24 3.53 -5.64 -3.93
C PHE A 24 2.36 -6.25 -4.69
N LEU A 25 1.20 -5.61 -4.62
CA LEU A 25 0.00 -6.12 -5.26
C LEU A 25 -0.35 -5.38 -6.55
N GLY A 26 -0.12 -4.08 -6.61
CA GLY A 26 -0.46 -3.32 -7.79
C GLY A 26 -0.31 -1.82 -7.56
N GLY A 27 -0.60 -1.05 -8.61
CA GLY A 27 -0.48 0.38 -8.54
C GLY A 27 -1.62 1.07 -9.25
N ARG A 28 -1.80 2.35 -8.94
CA ARG A 28 -2.77 3.20 -9.62
C ARG A 28 -2.25 4.63 -9.59
N GLU A 29 -2.94 5.51 -10.27
CA GLU A 29 -2.62 6.94 -10.19
C GLU A 29 -3.79 7.69 -9.57
N GLU A 30 -3.47 8.69 -8.78
CA GLU A 30 -4.47 9.53 -8.15
C GLU A 30 -3.92 10.95 -8.09
N ASN A 31 -4.59 11.88 -8.76
CA ASN A 31 -4.20 13.30 -8.74
C ASN A 31 -2.72 13.53 -9.06
N GLY A 32 -2.21 12.80 -10.04
CA GLY A 32 -0.82 12.94 -10.44
C GLY A 32 0.18 12.20 -9.58
N LEU A 33 -0.28 11.52 -8.55
CA LEU A 33 0.59 10.71 -7.70
C LEU A 33 0.54 9.25 -8.11
N LYS A 34 1.64 8.56 -7.91
CA LYS A 34 1.64 7.10 -8.04
C LYS A 34 1.32 6.50 -6.70
N VAL A 35 0.34 5.61 -6.67
CA VAL A 35 -0.08 4.94 -5.45
C VAL A 35 0.21 3.46 -5.61
N GLN A 36 1.06 2.92 -4.75
CA GLN A 36 1.44 1.52 -4.78
C GLN A 36 0.81 0.80 -3.59
N LEU A 37 0.22 -0.35 -3.86
CA LEU A 37 -0.45 -1.16 -2.86
C LEU A 37 0.41 -2.34 -2.46
N TYR A 38 0.59 -2.50 -1.17
CA TYR A 38 1.33 -3.62 -0.59
C TYR A 38 0.46 -4.37 0.40
N SER A 39 0.65 -5.69 0.45
CA SER A 39 0.01 -6.54 1.44
C SER A 39 1.04 -6.88 2.52
N LEU A 40 0.70 -6.59 3.76
CA LEU A 40 1.49 -7.03 4.90
C LEU A 40 0.75 -8.19 5.58
N THR A 41 1.14 -8.57 6.77
CA THR A 41 0.65 -9.82 7.39
C THR A 41 -0.87 -9.94 7.43
N ASN A 42 -1.54 -8.89 7.89
CA ASN A 42 -3.00 -8.92 7.99
C ASN A 42 -3.64 -7.57 7.68
N PHE A 43 -2.95 -6.75 6.91
CA PHE A 43 -3.47 -5.46 6.50
C PHE A 43 -2.76 -5.02 5.22
N TYR A 44 -3.26 -3.95 4.61
CA TYR A 44 -2.72 -3.41 3.37
C TYR A 44 -2.19 -2.01 3.61
N VAL A 45 -1.23 -1.60 2.78
CA VAL A 45 -0.68 -0.25 2.85
C VAL A 45 -0.61 0.34 1.44
N GLU A 46 -1.12 1.54 1.29
CA GLU A 46 -0.92 2.34 0.09
C GLU A 46 0.23 3.31 0.33
N VAL A 47 1.16 3.36 -0.62
CA VAL A 47 2.28 4.30 -0.59
C VAL A 47 2.02 5.35 -1.67
N PHE A 48 1.88 6.60 -1.25
CA PHE A 48 1.63 7.71 -2.17
C PHE A 48 2.96 8.37 -2.50
N TYR A 49 3.34 8.25 -3.76
CA TYR A 49 4.64 8.69 -4.25
C TYR A 49 4.50 9.81 -5.28
N ASP A 50 5.28 10.89 -5.07
CA ASP A 50 5.33 12.00 -5.98
C ASP A 50 6.59 11.85 -6.85
N GLU A 51 6.38 11.50 -8.14
CA GLU A 51 7.49 11.29 -9.06
C GLU A 51 8.26 12.58 -9.34
N TRP A 52 7.57 13.70 -9.38
CA TRP A 52 8.21 14.96 -9.69
C TRP A 52 9.15 15.40 -8.59
N ALA A 53 8.73 15.22 -7.34
CA ALA A 53 9.55 15.53 -6.19
C ALA A 53 10.46 14.37 -5.79
N ASN A 54 10.24 13.19 -6.37
CA ASN A 54 10.97 11.97 -6.06
C ASN A 54 10.94 11.65 -4.57
N LYS A 55 9.73 11.67 -4.00
CA LYS A 55 9.60 11.37 -2.58
C LYS A 55 8.23 10.78 -2.26
N ILE A 56 8.20 10.04 -1.16
CA ILE A 56 6.96 9.48 -0.61
C ILE A 56 6.27 10.58 0.18
N LEU A 57 4.99 10.81 -0.12
CA LEU A 57 4.21 11.83 0.56
C LEU A 57 3.52 11.29 1.80
N ARG A 58 2.98 10.08 1.71
CA ARG A 58 2.28 9.49 2.85
C ARG A 58 2.08 8.01 2.65
N PHE A 59 1.71 7.36 3.74
CA PHE A 59 1.31 5.96 3.77
C PHE A 59 -0.12 5.90 4.30
N ARG A 60 -0.90 4.95 3.79
CA ARG A 60 -2.24 4.72 4.31
C ARG A 60 -2.44 3.23 4.53
N ALA A 61 -2.60 2.84 5.80
CA ALA A 61 -2.82 1.45 6.16
C ALA A 61 -4.32 1.18 6.34
N PHE A 62 -4.79 0.02 5.88
CA PHE A 62 -6.20 -0.32 5.99
C PHE A 62 -6.40 -1.82 5.95
N LYS A 63 -7.59 -2.26 6.38
CA LYS A 63 -7.98 -3.67 6.34
C LYS A 63 -9.19 -3.92 5.45
N SER A 64 -9.93 -2.88 5.10
CA SER A 64 -11.18 -3.04 4.35
C SER A 64 -10.93 -3.45 2.91
N TYR A 65 -11.59 -4.50 2.47
CA TYR A 65 -11.49 -4.92 1.07
C TYR A 65 -12.11 -3.90 0.12
N ASP A 66 -13.02 -3.07 0.60
CA ASP A 66 -13.63 -2.03 -0.25
C ASP A 66 -12.58 -1.08 -0.81
N LEU A 67 -11.51 -0.85 -0.05
CA LEU A 67 -10.46 0.05 -0.49
C LEU A 67 -9.55 -0.59 -1.55
N LEU A 68 -9.73 -1.86 -1.85
CA LEU A 68 -9.02 -2.52 -2.94
C LEU A 68 -9.68 -2.31 -4.29
N THR A 69 -10.92 -1.79 -4.30
CA THR A 69 -11.68 -1.61 -5.54
C THR A 69 -10.90 -0.90 -6.64
N PRO A 70 -10.15 0.19 -6.38
CA PRO A 70 -9.40 0.85 -7.44
C PRO A 70 -8.32 -0.02 -8.08
N TYR A 71 -7.96 -1.11 -7.44
CA TYR A 71 -6.89 -1.99 -7.92
C TYR A 71 -7.40 -3.24 -8.63
N LEU A 72 -8.71 -3.49 -8.59
CA LEU A 72 -9.24 -4.75 -9.12
C LEU A 72 -8.95 -4.96 -10.60
N ALA A 73 -8.77 -3.88 -11.35
CA ALA A 73 -8.41 -3.99 -12.76
C ALA A 73 -6.96 -4.41 -12.96
N TYR A 74 -6.13 -4.27 -11.94
CA TYR A 74 -4.68 -4.52 -12.04
C TYR A 74 -4.24 -5.75 -11.27
N ILE A 75 -4.99 -6.13 -10.24
CA ILE A 75 -4.66 -7.29 -9.43
C ILE A 75 -5.34 -8.50 -10.03
N LYS A 76 -4.54 -9.51 -10.35
CA LYS A 76 -5.08 -10.75 -10.87
C LYS A 76 -5.22 -11.74 -9.71
N PHE A 77 -6.45 -11.99 -9.33
CA PHE A 77 -6.72 -13.00 -8.33
C PHE A 77 -6.81 -14.33 -9.04
N ASN A 78 -6.07 -15.29 -8.53
CA ASN A 78 -6.03 -16.62 -9.11
C ASN A 78 -7.18 -17.45 -8.64
N TYR A 79 -8.38 -17.04 -8.89
CA TYR A 79 -9.52 -17.88 -8.66
C TYR A 79 -10.30 -17.92 -9.97
N SER A 80 -10.84 -19.06 -10.24
CA SER A 80 -11.65 -19.17 -11.42
C SER A 80 -12.93 -18.41 -11.17
N SER A 81 -13.22 -17.62 -12.06
CA SER A 81 -14.46 -16.88 -12.00
C SER A 81 -15.33 -17.32 -13.13
#